data_836a4783b0922bdc77db3956125043fe
#
_entry.id   836a4783b0922bdc77db3956125043fe
#
_cell.length_a   1.000
_cell.length_b   1.000
_cell.length_c   1.000
_cell.angle_alpha   90.00
_cell.angle_beta   90.00
_cell.angle_gamma   90.00
#
_symmetry.space_group_name_H-M   'P 1'
#
loop_
_entity.id
_entity.type
_entity.pdbx_description
1 polymer ?
#
loop_
_entity_poly.entity_id
_entity_poly.type
_entity_poly.pdbx_seq_one_letter_code
_entity_poly.pdbx_strand_id
1 'polypeptide(L)'
;FKKYLEKIHLKIREANIEYLLFGHLGDCHLHFHLIPNAEQNDLSLKIYDYMVDLSTEFGGVYSAEHGTGKRKKNDFRKCYGDNAVEMVRKAKLAVDPDFLLNNGNVI
;
A
#
# COMPACT_ATOMS: atom_id res chain seq x y z
N PHE A 1 -7.85 0.42 -14.78
CA PHE A 1 -7.67 1.65 -14.00
C PHE A 1 -9.00 2.33 -13.65
N LYS A 2 -9.88 2.68 -14.65
CA LYS A 2 -11.17 3.35 -14.42
C LYS A 2 -12.04 2.63 -13.38
N LYS A 3 -12.23 1.32 -13.54
CA LYS A 3 -13.02 0.51 -12.59
C LYS A 3 -12.44 0.53 -11.16
N TYR A 4 -11.12 0.57 -11.03
CA TYR A 4 -10.45 0.72 -9.73
C TYR A 4 -10.86 2.05 -9.08
N LEU A 5 -10.70 3.17 -9.81
CA LEU A 5 -11.08 4.48 -9.31
C LEU A 5 -12.55 4.57 -8.88
N GLU A 6 -13.46 4.06 -9.71
CA GLU A 6 -14.90 4.06 -9.41
C GLU A 6 -15.21 3.35 -8.10
N LYS A 7 -14.61 2.17 -7.86
CA LYS A 7 -14.78 1.41 -6.62
C LYS A 7 -14.22 2.17 -5.40
N ILE A 8 -13.03 2.78 -5.53
CA ILE A 8 -12.42 3.55 -4.44
C ILE A 8 -13.26 4.79 -4.11
N HIS A 9 -13.65 5.57 -5.11
CA HIS A 9 -14.49 6.74 -4.90
C HIS A 9 -15.81 6.40 -4.23
N LEU A 10 -16.46 5.30 -4.65
CA LEU A 10 -17.68 4.83 -4.01
C LEU A 10 -17.44 4.52 -2.53
N LYS A 11 -16.39 3.76 -2.23
CA LYS A 11 -16.03 3.35 -0.86
C LYS A 11 -15.75 4.52 0.06
N ILE A 12 -14.99 5.52 -0.41
CA ILE A 12 -14.68 6.72 0.38
C ILE A 12 -15.94 7.56 0.62
N ARG A 13 -16.81 7.70 -0.40
CA ARG A 13 -18.07 8.44 -0.28
C ARG A 13 -19.04 7.78 0.70
N GLU A 14 -19.18 6.45 0.65
CA GLU A 14 -20.00 5.70 1.62
C GLU A 14 -19.53 5.91 3.06
N ALA A 15 -18.23 6.05 3.26
CA ALA A 15 -17.61 6.31 4.55
C ALA A 15 -17.73 7.79 4.99
N ASN A 16 -18.16 8.67 4.09
CA ASN A 16 -18.23 10.12 4.30
C ASN A 16 -16.90 10.72 4.81
N ILE A 17 -15.77 10.21 4.27
CA ILE A 17 -14.43 10.72 4.59
C ILE A 17 -14.01 11.72 3.52
N GLU A 18 -13.54 12.87 3.94
CA GLU A 18 -12.92 13.86 3.07
C GLU A 18 -11.57 13.35 2.56
N TYR A 19 -11.22 13.67 1.31
CA TYR A 19 -9.95 13.21 0.74
C TYR A 19 -9.45 14.15 -0.36
N LEU A 20 -8.14 14.11 -0.57
CA LEU A 20 -7.48 14.69 -1.73
C LEU A 20 -7.00 13.58 -2.65
N LEU A 21 -7.08 13.83 -3.95
CA LEU A 21 -6.58 12.93 -4.98
C LEU A 21 -5.68 13.72 -5.94
N PHE A 22 -4.45 13.28 -6.07
CA PHE A 22 -3.48 13.86 -7.01
C PHE A 22 -2.50 12.76 -7.48
N GLY A 23 -1.65 13.07 -8.46
CA GLY A 23 -0.66 12.12 -8.94
C GLY A 23 -0.43 12.20 -10.45
N HIS A 24 0.14 11.13 -10.99
CA HIS A 24 0.54 11.00 -12.39
C HIS A 24 -0.47 10.11 -13.13
N LEU A 25 -1.51 10.73 -13.68
CA LEU A 25 -2.62 10.01 -14.30
C LEU A 25 -2.17 9.13 -15.48
N GLY A 26 -1.16 9.57 -16.25
CA GLY A 26 -0.62 8.80 -17.38
C GLY A 26 0.02 7.47 -16.98
N ASP A 27 0.57 7.41 -15.78
CA ASP A 27 1.21 6.21 -15.23
C ASP A 27 0.27 5.40 -14.30
N CYS A 28 -0.99 5.80 -14.20
CA CYS A 28 -1.95 5.24 -13.25
C CYS A 28 -1.45 5.30 -11.79
N HIS A 29 -0.59 6.27 -11.47
CA HIS A 29 0.03 6.46 -10.17
C HIS A 29 -0.67 7.58 -9.42
N LEU A 30 -1.45 7.23 -8.41
CA LEU A 30 -2.30 8.15 -7.68
C LEU A 30 -2.01 8.12 -6.19
N HIS A 31 -2.08 9.30 -5.58
CA HIS A 31 -2.02 9.51 -4.13
C HIS A 31 -3.41 9.84 -3.63
N PHE A 32 -3.95 8.99 -2.78
CA PHE A 32 -5.15 9.26 -2.00
C PHE A 32 -4.74 9.72 -0.61
N HIS A 33 -5.06 10.94 -0.27
CA HIS A 33 -4.86 11.48 1.06
C HIS A 33 -6.21 11.55 1.78
N LEU A 34 -6.51 10.54 2.59
CA LEU A 34 -7.73 10.51 3.40
C LEU A 34 -7.59 11.48 4.58
N ILE A 35 -8.64 12.23 4.85
CA ILE A 35 -8.70 13.26 5.93
C ILE A 35 -9.81 12.86 6.90
N PRO A 36 -9.60 11.80 7.72
CA PRO A 36 -10.59 11.36 8.68
C PRO A 36 -10.66 12.33 9.87
N ASN A 37 -11.85 12.46 10.45
CA ASN A 37 -11.98 12.98 11.81
C ASN A 37 -11.59 11.90 12.85
N ALA A 38 -11.60 12.24 14.14
CA ALA A 38 -11.17 11.33 15.21
C ALA A 38 -11.97 10.02 15.25
N GLU A 39 -13.26 10.05 14.93
CA GLU A 39 -14.15 8.88 14.96
C GLU A 39 -13.99 8.00 13.71
N GLN A 40 -13.41 8.55 12.62
CA GLN A 40 -13.23 7.88 11.34
C GLN A 40 -11.87 7.21 11.18
N ASN A 41 -10.96 7.30 12.16
CA ASN A 41 -9.61 6.76 12.04
C ASN A 41 -9.60 5.27 11.68
N ASP A 42 -10.35 4.44 12.41
CA ASP A 42 -10.41 3.00 12.14
C ASP A 42 -11.04 2.69 10.79
N LEU A 43 -12.02 3.49 10.38
CA LEU A 43 -12.65 3.35 9.07
C LEU A 43 -11.69 3.72 7.93
N SER A 44 -10.88 4.77 8.12
CA SER A 44 -9.85 5.17 7.14
C SER A 44 -8.79 4.09 6.95
N LEU A 45 -8.37 3.40 8.03
CA LEU A 45 -7.46 2.26 7.94
C LEU A 45 -8.07 1.09 7.15
N LYS A 46 -9.36 0.80 7.38
CA LYS A 46 -10.07 -0.24 6.60
C LYS A 46 -10.19 0.13 5.12
N ILE A 47 -10.38 1.42 4.81
CA ILE A 47 -10.37 1.90 3.42
C ILE A 47 -8.99 1.74 2.80
N TYR A 48 -7.92 2.09 3.53
CA TYR A 48 -6.56 1.85 3.08
C TYR A 48 -6.31 0.38 2.74
N ASP A 49 -6.66 -0.54 3.65
CA ASP A 49 -6.53 -1.99 3.41
C ASP A 49 -7.32 -2.42 2.17
N TYR A 50 -8.55 -1.93 2.02
CA TYR A 50 -9.36 -2.20 0.83
C TYR A 50 -8.71 -1.69 -0.46
N MET A 51 -8.07 -0.51 -0.42
CA MET A 51 -7.34 0.04 -1.58
C MET A 51 -6.15 -0.85 -1.96
N VAL A 52 -5.40 -1.36 -0.97
CA VAL A 52 -4.28 -2.29 -1.19
C VAL A 52 -4.78 -3.60 -1.80
N ASP A 53 -5.81 -4.21 -1.22
CA ASP A 53 -6.38 -5.46 -1.70
C ASP A 53 -6.93 -5.31 -3.13
N LEU A 54 -7.66 -4.24 -3.39
CA LEU A 54 -8.20 -3.94 -4.71
C LEU A 54 -7.09 -3.66 -5.74
N SER A 55 -6.02 -2.95 -5.33
CA SER A 55 -4.87 -2.71 -6.19
C SER A 55 -4.22 -4.03 -6.62
N THR A 56 -4.03 -4.94 -5.67
CA THR A 56 -3.49 -6.28 -5.93
C THR A 56 -4.40 -7.10 -6.86
N GLU A 57 -5.72 -7.07 -6.63
CA GLU A 57 -6.72 -7.74 -7.49
C GLU A 57 -6.64 -7.26 -8.94
N PHE A 58 -6.39 -5.97 -9.16
CA PHE A 58 -6.26 -5.37 -10.48
C PHE A 58 -4.83 -5.47 -11.09
N GLY A 59 -3.92 -6.20 -10.45
CA GLY A 59 -2.53 -6.36 -10.91
C GLY A 59 -1.67 -5.10 -10.71
N GLY A 60 -2.11 -4.19 -9.85
CA GLY A 60 -1.36 -2.99 -9.47
C GLY A 60 -0.45 -3.21 -8.27
N VAL A 61 0.09 -2.10 -7.75
CA VAL A 61 0.98 -2.10 -6.59
C VAL A 61 0.43 -1.19 -5.49
N TYR A 62 0.71 -1.54 -4.23
CA TYR A 62 0.26 -0.76 -3.06
C TYR A 62 1.06 0.54 -2.86
N SER A 63 2.26 0.63 -3.42
CA SER A 63 3.16 1.76 -3.23
C SER A 63 4.08 1.90 -4.43
N ALA A 64 3.87 2.92 -5.24
CA ALA A 64 4.64 3.11 -6.47
C ALA A 64 6.01 3.76 -6.19
N GLU A 65 6.12 4.71 -5.24
CA GLU A 65 7.34 5.46 -4.99
C GLU A 65 7.77 5.57 -3.52
N HIS A 66 6.84 5.44 -2.56
CA HIS A 66 7.13 5.70 -1.14
C HIS A 66 7.87 4.54 -0.44
N GLY A 67 8.07 3.42 -1.12
CA GLY A 67 8.72 2.25 -0.55
C GLY A 67 7.85 1.52 0.50
N THR A 68 8.39 0.45 1.03
CA THR A 68 7.71 -0.43 2.00
C THR A 68 8.01 -0.04 3.44
N GLY A 69 9.29 0.13 3.77
CA GLY A 69 9.74 0.38 5.13
C GLY A 69 9.23 -0.66 6.13
N LYS A 70 8.99 -0.23 7.35
CA LYS A 70 8.45 -1.08 8.42
C LYS A 70 6.93 -1.22 8.39
N ARG A 71 6.24 -0.16 7.95
CA ARG A 71 4.78 -0.06 8.05
C ARG A 71 4.03 -0.92 7.04
N LYS A 72 4.55 -1.04 5.82
CA LYS A 72 3.87 -1.68 4.69
C LYS A 72 4.37 -3.11 4.40
N LYS A 73 4.96 -3.79 5.38
CA LYS A 73 5.45 -5.18 5.22
C LYS A 73 4.34 -6.15 4.84
N ASN A 74 3.18 -6.02 5.46
CA ASN A 74 2.01 -6.84 5.14
C ASN A 74 1.48 -6.55 3.74
N ASP A 75 1.47 -5.28 3.32
CA ASP A 75 1.05 -4.87 1.99
C ASP A 75 2.00 -5.42 0.91
N PHE A 76 3.32 -5.41 1.20
CA PHE A 76 4.31 -6.04 0.34
C PHE A 76 4.02 -7.54 0.16
N ARG A 77 3.77 -8.25 1.27
CA ARG A 77 3.45 -9.68 1.23
C ARG A 77 2.14 -9.95 0.49
N LYS A 78 1.10 -9.15 0.71
CA LYS A 78 -0.18 -9.24 -0.01
C LYS A 78 0.01 -9.10 -1.52
N CYS A 79 0.76 -8.08 -1.95
CA CYS A 79 0.98 -7.79 -3.36
C CYS A 79 1.86 -8.82 -4.08
N TYR A 80 2.95 -9.27 -3.43
CA TYR A 80 4.02 -10.00 -4.10
C TYR A 80 4.19 -11.45 -3.62
N GLY A 81 3.53 -11.81 -2.52
CA GLY A 81 3.57 -13.16 -1.95
C GLY A 81 4.85 -13.48 -1.17
N ASP A 82 4.84 -14.66 -0.52
CA ASP A 82 5.94 -15.11 0.34
C ASP A 82 7.24 -15.36 -0.42
N ASN A 83 7.16 -15.76 -1.69
CA ASN A 83 8.35 -15.94 -2.52
C ASN A 83 9.14 -14.64 -2.69
N ALA A 84 8.47 -13.51 -2.88
CA ALA A 84 9.11 -12.20 -2.98
C ALA A 84 9.75 -11.79 -1.65
N VAL A 85 9.09 -12.06 -0.53
CA VAL A 85 9.66 -11.85 0.82
C VAL A 85 10.95 -12.63 1.00
N GLU A 86 10.96 -13.91 0.58
CA GLU A 86 12.16 -14.75 0.66
C GLU A 86 13.28 -14.30 -0.29
N MET A 87 12.96 -13.79 -1.47
CA MET A 87 13.94 -13.18 -2.37
C MET A 87 14.61 -11.96 -1.74
N VAL A 88 13.83 -11.07 -1.12
CA VAL A 88 14.36 -9.91 -0.39
C VAL A 88 15.24 -10.36 0.77
N ARG A 89 14.84 -11.40 1.52
CA ARG A 89 15.64 -11.98 2.60
C ARG A 89 16.99 -12.49 2.11
N LYS A 90 17.02 -13.24 1.02
CA LYS A 90 18.26 -13.75 0.43
C LYS A 90 19.17 -12.61 -0.04
N ALA A 91 18.61 -11.59 -0.69
CA ALA A 91 19.38 -10.42 -1.11
C ALA A 91 19.97 -9.67 0.09
N LYS A 92 19.20 -9.53 1.18
CA LYS A 92 19.69 -8.91 2.41
C LYS A 92 20.82 -9.72 3.05
N LEU A 93 20.66 -11.04 3.18
CA LEU A 93 21.67 -11.93 3.74
C LEU A 93 23.01 -11.87 2.98
N ALA A 94 22.96 -11.65 1.67
CA ALA A 94 24.18 -11.56 0.85
C ALA A 94 25.04 -10.32 1.16
N VAL A 95 24.42 -9.23 1.67
CA VAL A 95 25.11 -7.95 1.95
C VAL A 95 25.13 -7.58 3.43
N ASP A 96 24.30 -8.18 4.23
CA ASP A 96 24.15 -7.92 5.67
C ASP A 96 23.80 -9.23 6.39
N PRO A 97 24.76 -10.16 6.48
CA PRO A 97 24.53 -11.52 7.00
C PRO A 97 24.12 -11.53 8.47
N ASP A 98 24.54 -10.53 9.24
CA ASP A 98 24.22 -10.40 10.67
C ASP A 98 22.95 -9.58 10.95
N PHE A 99 22.24 -9.14 9.90
CA PHE A 99 21.03 -8.30 9.98
C PHE A 99 21.19 -7.04 10.85
N LEU A 100 22.32 -6.37 10.74
CA LEU A 100 22.63 -5.16 11.51
C LEU A 100 21.97 -3.91 10.96
N LEU A 101 21.75 -3.84 9.63
CA LEU A 101 21.27 -2.65 8.93
C LEU A 101 19.76 -2.70 8.72
N ASN A 102 19.07 -1.57 8.94
CA ASN A 102 17.64 -1.39 8.64
C ASN A 102 16.75 -2.56 9.10
N ASN A 103 16.99 -3.05 10.30
CA ASN A 103 16.30 -4.21 10.84
C ASN A 103 14.79 -4.00 10.89
N GLY A 104 14.04 -4.94 10.34
CA GLY A 104 12.59 -4.90 10.26
C GLY A 104 12.02 -4.07 9.10
N ASN A 105 12.84 -3.56 8.16
CA ASN A 105 12.36 -2.96 6.92
C ASN A 105 12.09 -4.06 5.88
N VAL A 106 10.90 -4.08 5.30
CA VAL A 106 10.40 -5.04 4.31
C VAL A 106 10.27 -6.46 4.87
N ILE A 107 11.27 -6.93 5.57
CA ILE A 107 11.36 -8.25 6.19
C ILE A 107 11.71 -8.19 7.66
#